data_e53d37afee1c06f4345699aaa9998a20
#
_entry.id   e53d37afee1c06f4345699aaa9998a20
#
_cell.length_a   1.000
_cell.length_b   1.000
_cell.length_c   1.000
_cell.angle_alpha   90.00
_cell.angle_beta   90.00
_cell.angle_gamma   90.00
#
_symmetry.space_group_name_H-M   'P 1'
#
loop_
_entity.id
_entity.type
_entity.pdbx_description
1 polymer ?
#
loop_
_entity_poly.entity_id
_entity_poly.type
_entity_poly.pdbx_seq_one_letter_code
_entity_poly.pdbx_strand_id
1 'polypeptide(L)'
;MKNSFKKILLLFFTFSFAIGISACGISHNSTSSKEILEKYSEATKNIKNLKFNSINNIAVTSNDKKINIKINMDGTLISEPTSMLVYINQQIDDLSENTSIYLKDDSTLYIKEGDSSKWIKENITDENKESIKSLKNLGFTDKNLQLYRDISDKFKVEEQGDNYTLTYSGNDEKVIELFKKQSTTPDKLDNFSYKNITIKLIIKKSNYEPVEIHTTIENQDKTDTSNTVVTEMKVSFSEINKSKITPPSDIEQ
;
A
#
# COMPACT_ATOMS: atom_id res chain seq x y z
N MET A 1 -16.55 10.37 19.74
CA MET A 1 -16.14 10.40 18.33
C MET A 1 -14.63 10.21 18.15
N LYS A 2 -13.73 10.94 18.88
CA LYS A 2 -12.26 10.80 18.76
C LYS A 2 -11.72 9.36 18.80
N ASN A 3 -12.21 8.51 19.71
CA ASN A 3 -11.72 7.13 19.84
C ASN A 3 -12.17 6.19 18.70
N SER A 4 -13.29 6.50 18.04
CA SER A 4 -13.77 5.70 16.91
C SER A 4 -12.94 5.95 15.65
N PHE A 5 -12.47 7.19 15.45
CA PHE A 5 -11.67 7.58 14.29
C PHE A 5 -10.26 6.96 14.33
N LYS A 6 -9.61 6.96 15.53
CA LYS A 6 -8.33 6.24 15.72
C LYS A 6 -8.46 4.73 15.43
N LYS A 7 -9.59 4.12 15.81
CA LYS A 7 -9.86 2.69 15.50
C LYS A 7 -10.12 2.43 14.02
N ILE A 8 -10.72 3.38 13.31
CA ILE A 8 -10.93 3.30 11.86
C ILE A 8 -9.59 3.42 11.13
N LEU A 9 -8.74 4.37 11.52
CA LEU A 9 -7.40 4.52 10.95
C LEU A 9 -6.55 3.23 11.11
N LEU A 10 -6.61 2.60 12.29
CA LEU A 10 -5.91 1.32 12.54
C LEU A 10 -6.44 0.17 11.66
N LEU A 11 -7.74 0.13 11.39
CA LEU A 11 -8.37 -0.94 10.60
C LEU A 11 -7.98 -0.88 9.11
N PHE A 12 -7.72 0.31 8.57
CA PHE A 12 -7.39 0.50 7.16
C PHE A 12 -5.91 0.26 6.83
N PHE A 13 -5.00 0.40 7.80
CA PHE A 13 -3.58 0.11 7.59
C PHE A 13 -3.27 -1.38 7.41
N THR A 14 -4.19 -2.26 7.78
CA THR A 14 -3.99 -3.70 7.66
C THR A 14 -4.33 -4.28 6.27
N PHE A 15 -4.81 -3.43 5.35
CA PHE A 15 -5.17 -3.85 3.99
C PHE A 15 -4.03 -3.63 2.98
N SER A 16 -2.84 -4.08 3.33
CA SER A 16 -1.68 -4.00 2.44
C SER A 16 -1.54 -5.25 1.59
N PHE A 17 -1.80 -5.10 0.32
CA PHE A 17 -1.30 -5.85 -0.82
C PHE A 17 -1.52 -7.35 -0.94
N ALA A 18 -2.26 -7.71 -1.94
CA ALA A 18 -2.09 -8.97 -2.64
C ALA A 18 -2.82 -9.08 -3.99
N ILE A 19 -2.43 -9.97 -4.82
CA ILE A 19 -2.38 -9.94 -6.25
C ILE A 19 -2.74 -11.21 -6.99
N GLY A 20 -3.17 -11.13 -8.22
CA GLY A 20 -3.08 -12.19 -9.18
C GLY A 20 -3.64 -11.96 -10.56
N ILE A 21 -3.71 -12.52 -11.62
CA ILE A 21 -3.26 -13.47 -12.64
C ILE A 21 -4.02 -13.25 -13.94
N SER A 22 -3.67 -13.50 -15.05
CA SER A 22 -3.18 -14.36 -16.08
C SER A 22 -3.36 -13.81 -17.49
N ALA A 23 -2.63 -14.18 -18.47
CA ALA A 23 -2.86 -15.04 -19.60
C ALA A 23 -1.82 -14.91 -20.71
N CYS A 24 -1.67 -15.98 -21.45
CA CYS A 24 -0.81 -16.24 -22.59
C CYS A 24 -0.80 -15.16 -23.66
N GLY A 25 0.39 -14.92 -24.25
CA GLY A 25 0.49 -14.30 -25.56
C GLY A 25 1.89 -13.91 -25.98
N ILE A 26 2.50 -14.77 -26.77
CA ILE A 26 3.46 -14.51 -27.85
C ILE A 26 4.76 -13.78 -27.52
N SER A 27 5.82 -14.54 -27.63
CA SER A 27 7.24 -14.25 -27.61
C SER A 27 7.68 -13.24 -28.69
N HIS A 28 8.29 -12.18 -28.21
CA HIS A 28 9.47 -11.59 -28.83
C HIS A 28 10.50 -11.44 -27.71
N ASN A 29 11.80 -11.36 -27.97
CA ASN A 29 12.91 -11.28 -27.01
C ASN A 29 12.76 -10.23 -25.89
N SER A 30 11.64 -10.26 -25.17
CA SER A 30 11.33 -9.41 -24.04
C SER A 30 11.79 -10.11 -22.77
N THR A 31 12.42 -9.36 -21.89
CA THR A 31 12.75 -9.81 -20.51
C THR A 31 11.52 -10.41 -19.87
N SER A 32 11.62 -11.62 -19.33
CA SER A 32 10.47 -12.30 -18.73
C SER A 32 10.00 -11.59 -17.46
N SER A 33 8.70 -11.68 -17.16
CA SER A 33 8.14 -11.15 -15.91
C SER A 33 8.88 -11.68 -14.68
N LYS A 34 9.28 -12.95 -14.69
CA LYS A 34 10.06 -13.58 -13.63
C LYS A 34 11.41 -12.88 -13.43
N GLU A 35 12.16 -12.66 -14.50
CA GLU A 35 13.46 -11.99 -14.44
C GLU A 35 13.33 -10.54 -13.98
N ILE A 36 12.30 -9.82 -14.46
CA ILE A 36 12.02 -8.44 -14.03
C ILE A 36 11.74 -8.42 -12.54
N LEU A 37 10.90 -9.33 -12.04
CA LEU A 37 10.50 -9.37 -10.63
C LEU A 37 11.63 -9.84 -9.69
N GLU A 38 12.53 -10.69 -10.15
CA GLU A 38 13.76 -11.04 -9.42
C GLU A 38 14.64 -9.81 -9.24
N LYS A 39 14.95 -9.10 -10.33
CA LYS A 39 15.77 -7.88 -10.30
C LYS A 39 15.08 -6.74 -9.51
N TYR A 40 13.77 -6.60 -9.64
CA TYR A 40 12.97 -5.68 -8.84
C TYR A 40 13.11 -5.98 -7.34
N SER A 41 12.99 -7.26 -6.97
CA SER A 41 13.15 -7.69 -5.57
C SER A 41 14.55 -7.40 -5.01
N GLU A 42 15.59 -7.51 -5.84
CA GLU A 42 16.95 -7.14 -5.44
C GLU A 42 17.12 -5.62 -5.34
N ALA A 43 16.58 -4.86 -6.27
CA ALA A 43 16.63 -3.41 -6.25
C ALA A 43 15.94 -2.83 -5.01
N THR A 44 14.77 -3.36 -4.64
CA THR A 44 14.01 -2.90 -3.48
C THR A 44 14.72 -3.15 -2.15
N LYS A 45 15.51 -4.22 -2.02
CA LYS A 45 16.34 -4.49 -0.82
C LYS A 45 17.42 -3.43 -0.60
N ASN A 46 17.83 -2.73 -1.64
CA ASN A 46 18.85 -1.68 -1.60
C ASN A 46 18.28 -0.27 -1.37
N ILE A 47 16.97 -0.14 -1.19
CA ILE A 47 16.33 1.15 -0.91
C ILE A 47 16.55 1.52 0.55
N LYS A 48 17.33 2.56 0.78
CA LYS A 48 17.62 3.10 2.11
C LYS A 48 16.70 4.25 2.49
N ASN A 49 16.21 4.98 1.50
CA ASN A 49 15.26 6.06 1.68
C ASN A 49 14.50 6.34 0.39
N LEU A 50 13.29 6.88 0.51
CA LEU A 50 12.45 7.28 -0.61
C LEU A 50 11.40 8.30 -0.19
N LYS A 51 10.83 9.00 -1.17
CA LYS A 51 9.52 9.64 -1.04
C LYS A 51 8.44 8.78 -1.67
N PHE A 52 7.26 8.82 -1.09
CA PHE A 52 6.08 8.16 -1.64
C PHE A 52 4.85 9.06 -1.59
N ASN A 53 3.97 8.86 -2.55
CA ASN A 53 2.60 9.34 -2.52
C ASN A 53 1.68 8.12 -2.65
N SER A 54 0.70 8.01 -1.76
CA SER A 54 -0.29 6.93 -1.77
C SER A 54 -1.70 7.51 -1.80
N ILE A 55 -2.53 6.99 -2.68
CA ILE A 55 -3.96 7.29 -2.79
C ILE A 55 -4.73 5.99 -2.63
N ASN A 56 -5.59 5.95 -1.61
CA ASN A 56 -6.50 4.86 -1.34
C ASN A 56 -7.94 5.34 -1.50
N ASN A 57 -8.68 4.73 -2.41
CA ASN A 57 -10.12 4.94 -2.58
C ASN A 57 -10.85 3.66 -2.21
N ILE A 58 -11.79 3.73 -1.27
CA ILE A 58 -12.60 2.59 -0.84
C ILE A 58 -14.07 2.97 -0.99
N ALA A 59 -14.78 2.25 -1.84
CA ALA A 59 -16.22 2.39 -2.02
C ALA A 59 -16.91 1.18 -1.39
N VAL A 60 -17.72 1.41 -0.37
CA VAL A 60 -18.55 0.40 0.28
C VAL A 60 -19.99 0.65 -0.12
N THR A 61 -20.65 -0.35 -0.70
CA THR A 61 -22.08 -0.33 -0.96
C THR A 61 -22.76 -1.34 -0.05
N SER A 62 -23.80 -0.93 0.65
CA SER A 62 -24.61 -1.80 1.52
C SER A 62 -26.05 -1.28 1.57
N ASN A 63 -27.02 -2.13 1.21
CA ASN A 63 -28.46 -1.76 1.19
C ASN A 63 -28.72 -0.44 0.45
N ASP A 64 -28.21 -0.30 -0.77
CA ASP A 64 -28.32 0.89 -1.64
C ASP A 64 -27.64 2.17 -1.09
N LYS A 65 -26.99 2.09 0.06
CA LYS A 65 -26.16 3.18 0.60
C LYS A 65 -24.73 2.99 0.15
N LYS A 66 -24.13 4.08 -0.32
CA LYS A 66 -22.72 4.12 -0.70
C LYS A 66 -21.95 5.03 0.25
N ILE A 67 -20.85 4.51 0.77
CA ILE A 67 -19.88 5.26 1.57
C ILE A 67 -18.57 5.27 0.77
N ASN A 68 -18.01 6.46 0.58
CA ASN A 68 -16.72 6.61 -0.06
C ASN A 68 -15.69 7.06 0.98
N ILE A 69 -14.58 6.35 1.02
CA ILE A 69 -13.45 6.68 1.90
C ILE A 69 -12.26 6.93 0.97
N LYS A 70 -11.63 8.09 1.14
CA LYS A 70 -10.40 8.43 0.43
C LYS A 70 -9.32 8.74 1.43
N ILE A 71 -8.14 8.12 1.28
CA ILE A 71 -6.98 8.35 2.10
C ILE A 71 -5.82 8.70 1.18
N ASN A 72 -5.34 9.93 1.30
CA ASN A 72 -4.13 10.39 0.62
C ASN A 72 -2.99 10.44 1.63
N MET A 73 -1.83 9.94 1.25
CA MET A 73 -0.62 9.98 2.06
C MET A 73 0.55 10.47 1.23
N ASP A 74 1.26 11.46 1.74
CA ASP A 74 2.54 11.90 1.23
C ASP A 74 3.60 11.71 2.30
N GLY A 75 4.71 11.08 1.96
CA GLY A 75 5.69 10.79 2.98
C GLY A 75 7.11 10.60 2.48
N THR A 76 8.01 10.66 3.44
CA THR A 76 9.41 10.29 3.28
C THR A 76 9.74 9.22 4.30
N LEU A 77 10.37 8.16 3.83
CA LEU A 77 10.86 7.06 4.65
C LEU A 77 12.39 6.98 4.57
N ILE A 78 13.04 6.78 5.71
CA ILE A 78 14.45 6.42 5.84
C ILE A 78 14.50 5.09 6.61
N SER A 79 15.23 4.11 6.08
CA SER A 79 15.31 2.77 6.67
C SER A 79 16.37 2.68 7.79
N GLU A 80 17.50 3.36 7.62
CA GLU A 80 18.63 3.29 8.56
C GLU A 80 19.34 4.65 8.71
N PRO A 81 19.33 5.27 9.92
CA PRO A 81 18.44 4.92 11.05
C PRO A 81 16.98 5.14 10.68
N THR A 82 16.09 4.32 11.23
CA THR A 82 14.67 4.40 10.88
C THR A 82 14.11 5.76 11.25
N SER A 83 13.54 6.46 10.25
CA SER A 83 12.81 7.70 10.45
C SER A 83 11.74 7.84 9.37
N MET A 84 10.62 8.49 9.69
CA MET A 84 9.52 8.67 8.75
C MET A 84 8.76 9.96 9.04
N LEU A 85 8.43 10.69 7.98
CA LEU A 85 7.52 11.82 8.06
C LEU A 85 6.40 11.61 7.04
N VAL A 86 5.16 11.54 7.50
CA VAL A 86 3.98 11.28 6.66
C VAL A 86 2.88 12.27 6.98
N TYR A 87 2.29 12.81 5.93
CA TYR A 87 1.08 13.62 5.96
C TYR A 87 -0.07 12.80 5.40
N ILE A 88 -1.16 12.69 6.16
CA ILE A 88 -2.33 11.88 5.84
C ILE A 88 -3.54 12.80 5.79
N ASN A 89 -4.24 12.79 4.66
CA ASN A 89 -5.57 13.36 4.54
C ASN A 89 -6.57 12.22 4.35
N GLN A 90 -7.49 12.07 5.28
CA GLN A 90 -8.57 11.10 5.22
C GLN A 90 -9.90 11.81 5.01
N GLN A 91 -10.67 11.35 4.04
CA GLN A 91 -12.01 11.83 3.76
C GLN A 91 -13.00 10.66 3.81
N ILE A 92 -14.10 10.82 4.52
CA ILE A 92 -15.23 9.89 4.57
C ILE A 92 -16.47 10.69 4.20
N ASP A 93 -16.98 10.47 2.99
CA ASP A 93 -17.99 11.31 2.36
C ASP A 93 -17.60 12.81 2.42
N ASP A 94 -18.35 13.63 3.16
CA ASP A 94 -18.09 15.08 3.31
C ASP A 94 -17.19 15.43 4.49
N LEU A 95 -16.79 14.45 5.31
CA LEU A 95 -15.93 14.67 6.47
C LEU A 95 -14.46 14.47 6.10
N SER A 96 -13.62 15.44 6.41
CA SER A 96 -12.19 15.37 6.16
C SER A 96 -11.39 15.59 7.45
N GLU A 97 -10.31 14.84 7.60
CA GLU A 97 -9.36 14.97 8.71
C GLU A 97 -7.93 14.85 8.20
N ASN A 98 -7.05 15.68 8.75
CA ASN A 98 -5.62 15.66 8.47
C ASN A 98 -4.88 15.09 9.68
N THR A 99 -3.89 14.25 9.45
CA THR A 99 -2.97 13.76 10.48
C THR A 99 -1.56 13.82 9.93
N SER A 100 -0.63 14.30 10.73
CA SER A 100 0.80 14.23 10.40
C SER A 100 1.49 13.32 11.41
N ILE A 101 2.38 12.47 10.95
CA ILE A 101 3.12 11.50 11.75
C ILE A 101 4.61 11.72 11.51
N TYR A 102 5.36 11.98 12.56
CA TYR A 102 6.81 12.01 12.53
C TYR A 102 7.38 10.94 13.46
N LEU A 103 7.91 9.89 12.89
CA LEU A 103 8.70 8.89 13.57
C LEU A 103 10.17 9.34 13.50
N LYS A 104 10.71 9.80 14.64
CA LYS A 104 12.08 10.28 14.72
C LYS A 104 13.07 9.12 14.67
N ASP A 105 12.73 8.05 15.37
CA ASP A 105 13.50 6.80 15.51
C ASP A 105 12.56 5.66 15.93
N ASP A 106 13.07 4.48 16.17
CA ASP A 106 12.26 3.30 16.53
C ASP A 106 11.50 3.40 17.86
N SER A 107 11.74 4.45 18.65
CA SER A 107 11.16 4.65 19.99
C SER A 107 10.34 5.92 20.12
N THR A 108 10.53 6.90 19.25
CA THR A 108 10.01 8.25 19.39
C THR A 108 9.08 8.61 18.25
N LEU A 109 7.80 8.75 18.58
CA LEU A 109 6.72 9.10 17.67
C LEU A 109 6.12 10.45 18.06
N TYR A 110 5.83 11.28 17.07
CA TYR A 110 5.06 12.51 17.22
C TYR A 110 3.86 12.49 16.28
N ILE A 111 2.73 12.93 16.76
CA ILE A 111 1.49 13.01 15.99
C ILE A 111 0.92 14.43 16.08
N LYS A 112 0.44 14.93 14.96
CA LYS A 112 -0.27 16.21 14.87
C LYS A 112 -1.61 15.95 14.17
N GLU A 113 -2.72 16.23 14.87
CA GLU A 113 -4.09 15.96 14.40
C GLU A 113 -4.80 17.25 14.00
N GLY A 114 -5.51 17.22 12.88
CA GLY A 114 -6.34 18.31 12.36
C GLY A 114 -5.55 19.62 12.18
N ASP A 115 -6.17 20.71 12.54
CA ASP A 115 -5.58 22.06 12.49
C ASP A 115 -4.76 22.40 13.75
N SER A 116 -4.41 21.40 14.56
CA SER A 116 -3.55 21.60 15.73
C SER A 116 -2.23 22.26 15.32
N SER A 117 -1.79 23.25 16.08
CA SER A 117 -0.47 23.86 15.89
C SER A 117 0.65 23.06 16.54
N LYS A 118 0.31 22.02 17.34
CA LYS A 118 1.28 21.31 18.18
C LYS A 118 1.42 19.85 17.80
N TRP A 119 2.65 19.37 17.81
CA TRP A 119 3.00 17.96 17.79
C TRP A 119 2.90 17.37 19.20
N ILE A 120 2.27 16.23 19.32
CA ILE A 120 2.13 15.49 20.58
C ILE A 120 3.09 14.30 20.52
N LYS A 121 3.98 14.20 21.50
CA LYS A 121 4.83 13.03 21.66
C LYS A 121 4.00 11.86 22.15
N GLU A 122 4.04 10.77 21.43
CA GLU A 122 3.33 9.53 21.75
C GLU A 122 4.33 8.40 22.01
N ASN A 123 3.97 7.52 22.93
CA ASN A 123 4.72 6.29 23.12
C ASN A 123 4.35 5.27 22.05
N ILE A 124 5.34 4.56 21.53
CA ILE A 124 5.09 3.43 20.65
C ILE A 124 4.55 2.28 21.50
N THR A 125 3.25 2.02 21.36
CA THR A 125 2.53 0.92 22.02
C THR A 125 2.41 -0.26 21.07
N ASP A 126 2.07 -1.44 21.57
CA ASP A 126 1.83 -2.60 20.70
C ASP A 126 0.67 -2.35 19.73
N GLU A 127 -0.28 -1.48 20.07
CA GLU A 127 -1.41 -1.11 19.21
C GLU A 127 -0.97 -0.29 17.98
N ASN A 128 -0.03 0.65 18.12
CA ASN A 128 0.43 1.48 17.01
C ASN A 128 1.66 0.92 16.28
N LYS A 129 2.37 -0.03 16.90
CA LYS A 129 3.58 -0.65 16.38
C LYS A 129 3.37 -1.37 15.03
N GLU A 130 2.29 -2.13 14.90
CA GLU A 130 1.99 -2.82 13.64
C GLU A 130 1.61 -1.83 12.53
N SER A 131 0.92 -0.74 12.87
CA SER A 131 0.60 0.33 11.90
C SER A 131 1.86 1.04 11.40
N ILE A 132 2.79 1.36 12.32
CA ILE A 132 4.09 1.94 11.97
C ILE A 132 4.91 0.98 11.10
N LYS A 133 4.92 -0.31 11.44
CA LYS A 133 5.59 -1.34 10.66
C LYS A 133 5.02 -1.47 9.25
N SER A 134 3.71 -1.40 9.12
CA SER A 134 3.03 -1.42 7.82
C SER A 134 3.41 -0.20 6.96
N LEU A 135 3.46 0.99 7.55
CA LEU A 135 3.94 2.20 6.88
C LEU A 135 5.40 2.09 6.43
N LYS A 136 6.28 1.57 7.29
CA LYS A 136 7.71 1.37 6.96
C LYS A 136 7.88 0.44 5.75
N ASN A 137 7.03 -0.53 5.62
CA ASN A 137 7.20 -1.58 4.61
C ASN A 137 6.71 -1.17 3.21
N LEU A 138 5.80 -0.21 3.08
CA LEU A 138 5.28 0.33 1.80
C LEU A 138 5.12 -0.72 0.67
N GLY A 139 4.79 -1.95 1.02
CA GLY A 139 4.66 -3.03 0.04
C GLY A 139 5.97 -3.76 -0.34
N PHE A 140 7.12 -3.41 0.23
CA PHE A 140 8.41 -4.05 -0.05
C PHE A 140 8.81 -5.11 0.97
N THR A 141 7.85 -5.72 1.66
CA THR A 141 8.17 -6.85 2.53
C THR A 141 8.63 -8.05 1.72
N ASP A 142 9.49 -8.89 2.31
CA ASP A 142 9.86 -10.16 1.67
C ASP A 142 8.64 -11.01 1.29
N LYS A 143 7.57 -10.93 2.08
CA LYS A 143 6.28 -11.57 1.82
C LYS A 143 5.64 -11.08 0.53
N ASN A 144 5.58 -9.74 0.34
CA ASN A 144 4.96 -9.16 -0.86
C ASN A 144 5.82 -9.42 -2.10
N LEU A 145 7.14 -9.28 -1.97
CA LEU A 145 8.07 -9.56 -3.05
C LEU A 145 8.07 -11.05 -3.43
N GLN A 146 7.91 -11.94 -2.45
CA GLN A 146 7.76 -13.38 -2.71
C GLN A 146 6.45 -13.67 -3.46
N LEU A 147 5.37 -13.02 -3.06
CA LEU A 147 4.09 -13.16 -3.76
C LEU A 147 4.21 -12.79 -5.25
N TYR A 148 4.81 -11.63 -5.57
CA TYR A 148 5.01 -11.24 -6.98
C TYR A 148 5.80 -12.29 -7.76
N ARG A 149 6.81 -12.91 -7.14
CA ARG A 149 7.58 -14.01 -7.74
C ARG A 149 6.74 -15.27 -7.94
N ASP A 150 5.92 -15.65 -6.96
CA ASP A 150 5.10 -16.87 -6.98
C ASP A 150 4.03 -16.85 -8.08
N ILE A 151 3.68 -15.66 -8.55
CA ILE A 151 2.70 -15.43 -9.60
C ILE A 151 3.30 -14.75 -10.83
N SER A 152 4.61 -14.81 -10.96
CA SER A 152 5.32 -14.11 -12.05
C SER A 152 4.83 -14.53 -13.44
N ASP A 153 4.47 -15.81 -13.62
CA ASP A 153 3.92 -16.36 -14.87
C ASP A 153 2.57 -15.79 -15.29
N LYS A 154 1.95 -15.03 -14.42
CA LYS A 154 0.61 -14.49 -14.55
C LYS A 154 0.60 -13.03 -14.99
N PHE A 155 1.71 -12.35 -14.92
CA PHE A 155 1.82 -10.96 -15.37
C PHE A 155 1.98 -10.85 -16.88
N LYS A 156 1.16 -9.99 -17.49
CA LYS A 156 1.43 -9.46 -18.82
C LYS A 156 2.52 -8.38 -18.70
N VAL A 157 3.57 -8.49 -19.47
CA VAL A 157 4.65 -7.50 -19.50
C VAL A 157 4.49 -6.62 -20.75
N GLU A 158 4.56 -5.32 -20.54
CA GLU A 158 4.62 -4.32 -21.60
C GLU A 158 5.81 -3.38 -21.34
N GLU A 159 6.46 -2.97 -22.41
CA GLU A 159 7.51 -1.96 -22.35
C GLU A 159 6.94 -0.60 -22.75
N GLN A 160 6.99 0.36 -21.83
CA GLN A 160 6.48 1.72 -22.06
C GLN A 160 7.57 2.74 -21.74
N GLY A 161 8.19 3.30 -22.76
CA GLY A 161 9.33 4.21 -22.60
C GLY A 161 10.46 3.57 -21.78
N ASP A 162 10.84 4.23 -20.70
CA ASP A 162 11.92 3.78 -19.80
C ASP A 162 11.45 2.80 -18.72
N ASN A 163 10.21 2.30 -18.81
CA ASN A 163 9.64 1.43 -17.80
C ASN A 163 9.18 0.08 -18.37
N TYR A 164 9.23 -0.94 -17.52
CA TYR A 164 8.40 -2.12 -17.63
C TYR A 164 7.08 -1.87 -16.93
N THR A 165 5.99 -2.30 -17.54
CA THR A 165 4.66 -2.36 -16.94
C THR A 165 4.23 -3.80 -16.86
N LEU A 166 4.09 -4.31 -15.65
CA LEU A 166 3.59 -5.65 -15.36
C LEU A 166 2.14 -5.52 -14.91
N THR A 167 1.22 -6.15 -15.62
CA THR A 167 -0.21 -6.05 -15.32
C THR A 167 -0.79 -7.44 -15.12
N TYR A 168 -1.61 -7.54 -14.11
CA TYR A 168 -2.52 -8.63 -13.90
C TYR A 168 -3.95 -8.13 -13.75
N SER A 169 -4.91 -8.98 -14.14
CA SER A 169 -6.34 -8.83 -13.80
C SER A 169 -7.02 -10.20 -13.82
N GLY A 170 -7.76 -10.52 -12.76
CA GLY A 170 -8.50 -11.79 -12.65
C GLY A 170 -8.97 -12.11 -11.24
N ASN A 171 -9.47 -13.34 -11.07
CA ASN A 171 -9.99 -13.86 -9.80
C ASN A 171 -9.52 -15.29 -9.51
N ASP A 172 -8.31 -15.63 -9.91
CA ASP A 172 -7.73 -16.97 -9.73
C ASP A 172 -7.60 -17.33 -8.24
N GLU A 173 -8.07 -18.52 -7.88
CA GLU A 173 -8.14 -18.99 -6.49
C GLU A 173 -6.78 -19.02 -5.80
N LYS A 174 -5.73 -19.48 -6.50
CA LYS A 174 -4.37 -19.52 -5.93
C LYS A 174 -3.92 -18.14 -5.46
N VAL A 175 -4.31 -17.13 -6.17
CA VAL A 175 -3.91 -15.76 -5.88
C VAL A 175 -4.76 -15.17 -4.78
N ILE A 176 -6.04 -15.42 -4.78
CA ILE A 176 -6.93 -15.08 -3.67
C ILE A 176 -6.41 -15.72 -2.38
N GLU A 177 -5.98 -16.99 -2.42
CA GLU A 177 -5.38 -17.65 -1.26
C GLU A 177 -4.08 -16.99 -0.80
N LEU A 178 -3.18 -16.69 -1.74
CA LEU A 178 -1.93 -16.02 -1.41
C LEU A 178 -2.20 -14.63 -0.81
N PHE A 179 -3.23 -13.95 -1.32
CA PHE A 179 -3.72 -12.69 -0.80
C PHE A 179 -4.21 -12.81 0.66
N LYS A 180 -5.11 -13.75 0.91
CA LYS A 180 -5.64 -13.99 2.25
C LYS A 180 -4.53 -14.32 3.25
N LYS A 181 -3.54 -15.13 2.88
CA LYS A 181 -2.39 -15.48 3.71
C LYS A 181 -1.51 -14.29 4.11
N GLN A 182 -1.57 -13.20 3.37
CA GLN A 182 -0.82 -11.98 3.68
C GLN A 182 -1.62 -10.99 4.53
N SER A 183 -2.94 -11.13 4.56
CA SER A 183 -3.79 -10.29 5.39
C SER A 183 -3.51 -10.52 6.88
N THR A 184 -3.59 -9.45 7.65
CA THR A 184 -3.58 -9.53 9.13
C THR A 184 -4.92 -9.97 9.70
N THR A 185 -5.98 -10.04 8.87
CA THR A 185 -7.34 -10.44 9.27
C THR A 185 -7.93 -11.46 8.28
N PRO A 186 -7.28 -12.63 8.06
CA PRO A 186 -7.72 -13.59 7.05
C PRO A 186 -9.15 -14.07 7.27
N ASP A 187 -9.56 -14.31 8.51
CA ASP A 187 -10.90 -14.81 8.85
C ASP A 187 -12.02 -13.86 8.42
N LYS A 188 -11.76 -12.53 8.45
CA LYS A 188 -12.74 -11.53 7.97
C LYS A 188 -12.88 -11.54 6.46
N LEU A 189 -11.84 -11.95 5.75
CA LEU A 189 -11.82 -12.01 4.28
C LEU A 189 -12.59 -13.24 3.76
N ASP A 190 -12.80 -14.24 4.58
CA ASP A 190 -13.53 -15.44 4.17
C ASP A 190 -15.02 -15.21 3.91
N ASN A 191 -15.58 -14.13 4.45
CA ASN A 191 -16.95 -13.72 4.18
C ASN A 191 -17.14 -13.07 2.81
N PHE A 192 -16.05 -12.75 2.10
CA PHE A 192 -16.10 -12.10 0.81
C PHE A 192 -15.80 -13.05 -0.35
N SER A 193 -16.48 -12.83 -1.47
CA SER A 193 -16.18 -13.37 -2.78
C SER A 193 -15.40 -12.33 -3.57
N TYR A 194 -14.21 -12.67 -4.01
CA TYR A 194 -13.38 -11.79 -4.84
C TYR A 194 -13.87 -11.87 -6.29
N LYS A 195 -14.35 -10.78 -6.83
CA LYS A 195 -14.86 -10.68 -8.21
C LYS A 195 -13.74 -10.41 -9.19
N ASN A 196 -12.86 -9.50 -8.82
CA ASN A 196 -11.70 -9.17 -9.61
C ASN A 196 -10.59 -8.58 -8.73
N ILE A 197 -9.36 -8.87 -9.08
CA ILE A 197 -8.18 -8.23 -8.53
C ILE A 197 -7.34 -7.76 -9.71
N THR A 198 -6.97 -6.51 -9.74
CA THR A 198 -6.06 -5.96 -10.74
C THR A 198 -4.82 -5.41 -10.07
N ILE A 199 -3.63 -5.67 -10.69
CA ILE A 199 -2.39 -5.08 -10.25
C ILE A 199 -1.60 -4.62 -11.43
N LYS A 200 -1.01 -3.48 -11.22
CA LYS A 200 -0.07 -2.90 -12.15
C LYS A 200 1.18 -2.49 -11.38
N LEU A 201 2.31 -3.04 -11.78
CA LEU A 201 3.63 -2.65 -11.32
C LEU A 201 4.32 -1.87 -12.43
N ILE A 202 4.78 -0.67 -12.14
CA ILE A 202 5.62 0.11 -13.05
C ILE A 202 7.03 0.14 -12.47
N ILE A 203 8.00 -0.36 -13.24
CA ILE A 203 9.37 -0.62 -12.81
C ILE A 203 10.33 0.01 -13.84
N LYS A 204 11.33 0.77 -13.40
CA LYS A 204 12.33 1.34 -14.29
C LYS A 204 13.17 0.25 -14.96
N LYS A 205 13.40 0.39 -16.26
CA LYS A 205 14.28 -0.54 -17.02
C LYS A 205 15.74 -0.42 -16.61
N SER A 206 16.19 0.79 -16.28
CA SER A 206 17.61 1.08 -16.06
C SER A 206 18.19 0.43 -14.81
N ASN A 207 17.39 0.29 -13.75
CA ASN A 207 17.86 -0.14 -12.43
C ASN A 207 16.84 -0.96 -11.63
N TYR A 208 15.69 -1.29 -12.24
CA TYR A 208 14.61 -2.06 -11.65
C TYR A 208 14.01 -1.45 -10.37
N GLU A 209 14.20 -0.15 -10.14
CA GLU A 209 13.54 0.56 -9.05
C GLU A 209 12.04 0.68 -9.28
N PRO A 210 11.23 0.66 -8.19
CA PRO A 210 9.79 0.92 -8.27
C PRO A 210 9.51 2.34 -8.74
N VAL A 211 8.51 2.50 -9.59
CA VAL A 211 7.93 3.79 -9.98
C VAL A 211 6.54 3.92 -9.39
N GLU A 212 5.72 2.88 -9.57
CA GLU A 212 4.33 2.88 -9.12
C GLU A 212 3.83 1.45 -8.90
N ILE A 213 2.99 1.31 -7.89
CA ILE A 213 2.17 0.12 -7.66
C ILE A 213 0.71 0.56 -7.64
N HIS A 214 -0.11 -0.07 -8.45
CA HIS A 214 -1.55 0.17 -8.46
C HIS A 214 -2.28 -1.15 -8.29
N THR A 215 -3.22 -1.20 -7.34
CA THR A 215 -4.01 -2.39 -7.02
C THR A 215 -5.48 -2.02 -6.93
N THR A 216 -6.34 -2.78 -7.59
CA THR A 216 -7.80 -2.68 -7.45
C THR A 216 -8.34 -4.03 -7.00
N ILE A 217 -9.22 -4.03 -6.01
CA ILE A 217 -9.86 -5.23 -5.47
C ILE A 217 -11.37 -5.02 -5.44
N GLU A 218 -12.09 -5.90 -6.10
CA GLU A 218 -13.55 -5.91 -6.12
C GLU A 218 -14.05 -7.11 -5.32
N ASN A 219 -14.71 -6.83 -4.21
CA ASN A 219 -15.24 -7.83 -3.29
C ASN A 219 -16.77 -7.73 -3.20
N GLN A 220 -17.42 -8.86 -2.99
CA GLN A 220 -18.85 -8.97 -2.75
C GLN A 220 -19.08 -9.89 -1.54
N ASP A 221 -19.98 -9.51 -0.64
CA ASP A 221 -20.36 -10.36 0.48
C ASP A 221 -21.00 -11.66 -0.04
N LYS A 222 -20.65 -12.80 0.56
CA LYS A 222 -21.16 -14.13 0.16
C LYS A 222 -22.60 -14.35 0.59
N THR A 223 -23.01 -13.69 1.66
CA THR A 223 -24.35 -13.86 2.27
C THR A 223 -25.35 -12.86 1.73
N ASP A 224 -24.87 -11.66 1.36
CA ASP A 224 -25.68 -10.61 0.77
C ASP A 224 -24.95 -9.96 -0.39
N THR A 225 -25.32 -10.36 -1.60
CA THR A 225 -24.65 -9.90 -2.83
C THR A 225 -24.92 -8.43 -3.19
N SER A 226 -25.82 -7.74 -2.48
CA SER A 226 -25.98 -6.29 -2.59
C SER A 226 -24.84 -5.52 -1.91
N ASN A 227 -24.14 -6.17 -0.97
CA ASN A 227 -23.03 -5.60 -0.28
C ASN A 227 -21.73 -5.80 -1.07
N THR A 228 -21.10 -4.72 -1.48
CA THR A 228 -19.85 -4.74 -2.24
C THR A 228 -18.82 -3.80 -1.65
N VAL A 229 -17.55 -4.16 -1.79
CA VAL A 229 -16.42 -3.31 -1.43
C VAL A 229 -15.46 -3.26 -2.61
N VAL A 230 -15.21 -2.06 -3.11
CA VAL A 230 -14.17 -1.80 -4.11
C VAL A 230 -13.07 -0.99 -3.45
N THR A 231 -11.86 -1.53 -3.47
CA THR A 231 -10.67 -0.86 -2.97
C THR A 231 -9.73 -0.61 -4.13
N GLU A 232 -9.34 0.64 -4.31
CA GLU A 232 -8.31 1.05 -5.26
C GLU A 232 -7.18 1.71 -4.49
N MET A 233 -5.96 1.24 -4.68
CA MET A 233 -4.78 1.80 -4.08
C MET A 233 -3.71 2.04 -5.13
N LYS A 234 -3.14 3.24 -5.10
CA LYS A 234 -2.04 3.65 -5.94
C LYS A 234 -0.91 4.19 -5.05
N VAL A 235 0.29 3.66 -5.19
CA VAL A 235 1.49 4.17 -4.52
C VAL A 235 2.53 4.51 -5.58
N SER A 236 2.98 5.75 -5.59
CA SER A 236 4.05 6.23 -6.46
C SER A 236 5.30 6.53 -5.64
N PHE A 237 6.47 6.24 -6.18
CA PHE A 237 7.76 6.36 -5.51
C PHE A 237 8.67 7.35 -6.24
N SER A 238 9.41 8.13 -5.47
CA SER A 238 10.35 9.12 -6.00
C SER A 238 11.54 9.33 -5.07
N GLU A 239 12.56 10.04 -5.54
CA GLU A 239 13.77 10.37 -4.79
C GLU A 239 14.41 9.16 -4.06
N ILE A 240 14.37 7.98 -4.71
CA ILE A 240 14.93 6.74 -4.15
C ILE A 240 16.42 6.92 -3.90
N ASN A 241 16.85 6.64 -2.66
CA ASN A 241 18.20 6.81 -2.14
C ASN A 241 18.75 8.26 -2.21
N LYS A 242 17.85 9.26 -2.35
CA LYS A 242 18.18 10.69 -2.40
C LYS A 242 17.39 11.53 -1.40
N SER A 243 16.41 10.91 -0.73
CA SER A 243 15.50 11.60 0.18
C SER A 243 16.15 11.92 1.52
N LYS A 244 15.68 13.01 2.13
CA LYS A 244 16.03 13.42 3.49
C LYS A 244 14.79 13.86 4.22
N ILE A 245 14.75 13.64 5.53
CA ILE A 245 13.70 14.18 6.41
C ILE A 245 14.27 15.42 7.11
N THR A 246 13.57 16.54 6.97
CA THR A 246 13.77 17.69 7.83
C THR A 246 12.76 17.59 8.97
N PRO A 247 13.20 17.45 10.22
CA PRO A 247 12.30 17.40 11.36
C PRO A 247 11.37 18.61 11.37
N PRO A 248 10.10 18.48 11.74
CA PRO A 248 9.21 19.62 11.88
C PRO A 248 9.75 20.62 12.90
N SER A 249 9.72 21.90 12.56
CA SER A 249 10.29 22.98 13.36
C SER A 249 9.51 23.30 14.65
N ASP A 250 8.24 22.87 14.70
CA ASP A 250 7.28 23.10 15.77
C ASP A 250 7.18 21.92 16.76
N ILE A 251 8.14 20.98 16.70
CA ILE A 251 8.31 19.95 17.74
C ILE A 251 9.03 20.58 18.93
N GLU A 252 8.35 20.64 20.07
CA GLU A 252 8.96 21.04 21.34
C GLU A 252 10.07 20.00 21.69
N GLN A 253 11.29 20.49 21.89
CA GLN A 253 12.47 19.68 22.25
C GLN A 253 12.39 19.18 23.70
#